data_1bd1ab9563ed728a1feab3ab3ffc2a29
#
_entry.id   1bd1ab9563ed728a1feab3ab3ffc2a29
#
_cell.length_a   1.000
_cell.length_b   1.000
_cell.length_c   1.000
_cell.angle_alpha   90.00
_cell.angle_beta   90.00
_cell.angle_gamma   90.00
#
_symmetry.space_group_name_H-M   'P 1'
#
loop_
_entity.id
_entity.type
_entity.pdbx_description
1 polymer ?
#
loop_
_entity_poly.entity_id
_entity_poly.type
_entity_poly.pdbx_seq_one_letter_code
_entity_poly.pdbx_strand_id
1 'polypeptide(L)'
;MNFKPLILVAALTLAVGAHAAPKAKATKARTNKTPVVSATTMPAVQSGVHLSDGIAAVVDNEVITHRQVEQAVAQARQTMPKGTQMDANELRQQVLAQMINQSLILQAGKRRNIQATDSEIEAVIAHNPNIKNPSAAVRQDIADSIIVEKVRQQAIMQNSRVSDSEVARYIEQAKQQGITLPEADPVRQYHAQHILIKADNDNAAVGAESTIRKIYSQARSGADFGGLARQYSQDSSAGNGGDLGWFADGMMVAPFEEAVHKLKPGQISAPVRTQFGWHIIKLNDVREAGTPEERQQNAVRQYLSQQKAQQATTNLLRELHSSSYVDVR
;
A
#
# COMPACT_ATOMS: atom_id res chain seq x y z
N MET A 1 -25.32 4.13 -28.30
CA MET A 1 -25.04 4.44 -26.90
C MET A 1 -23.82 3.63 -26.48
N ASN A 2 -22.64 4.28 -26.44
CA ASN A 2 -21.36 3.61 -26.18
C ASN A 2 -21.13 3.51 -24.67
N PHE A 3 -21.42 2.36 -24.10
CA PHE A 3 -20.99 2.03 -22.76
C PHE A 3 -19.47 1.74 -22.78
N LYS A 4 -18.68 2.60 -22.15
CA LYS A 4 -17.29 2.30 -21.79
C LYS A 4 -17.33 1.69 -20.38
N PRO A 5 -17.06 0.40 -20.21
CA PRO A 5 -16.83 -0.14 -18.87
C PRO A 5 -15.53 0.45 -18.35
N LEU A 6 -15.62 1.19 -17.26
CA LEU A 6 -14.46 1.69 -16.52
C LEU A 6 -13.99 0.53 -15.63
N ILE A 7 -13.15 -0.35 -16.19
CA ILE A 7 -12.46 -1.35 -15.37
C ILE A 7 -11.44 -0.58 -14.56
N LEU A 8 -11.72 -0.43 -13.26
CA LEU A 8 -10.78 0.15 -12.30
C LEU A 8 -9.65 -0.86 -12.10
N VAL A 9 -8.62 -0.77 -12.94
CA VAL A 9 -7.38 -1.54 -12.73
C VAL A 9 -6.71 -0.95 -11.51
N ALA A 10 -6.83 -1.64 -10.38
CA ALA A 10 -5.99 -1.38 -9.22
C ALA A 10 -4.53 -1.37 -9.69
N ALA A 11 -3.77 -0.37 -9.25
CA ALA A 11 -2.41 -0.09 -9.70
C ALA A 11 -1.58 -1.37 -9.86
N LEU A 12 -1.13 -1.60 -11.09
CA LEU A 12 -0.25 -2.70 -11.47
C LEU A 12 1.12 -2.44 -10.81
N THR A 13 1.32 -2.91 -9.60
CA THR A 13 2.67 -2.99 -9.02
C THR A 13 3.38 -4.17 -9.68
N LEU A 14 4.02 -3.88 -10.82
CA LEU A 14 4.97 -4.78 -11.46
C LEU A 14 6.20 -4.87 -10.54
N ALA A 15 6.22 -5.87 -9.66
CA ALA A 15 7.43 -6.31 -9.01
C ALA A 15 8.29 -7.04 -10.07
N VAL A 16 9.16 -6.30 -10.75
CA VAL A 16 10.21 -6.88 -11.59
C VAL A 16 11.25 -7.49 -10.66
N GLY A 17 11.06 -8.76 -10.31
CA GLY A 17 12.05 -9.57 -9.65
C GLY A 17 13.13 -9.95 -10.67
N ALA A 18 14.24 -9.23 -10.67
CA ALA A 18 15.44 -9.62 -11.41
C ALA A 18 16.04 -10.87 -10.74
N HIS A 19 15.70 -12.06 -11.25
CA HIS A 19 16.42 -13.28 -10.94
C HIS A 19 17.57 -13.44 -11.94
N ALA A 20 18.78 -13.18 -11.47
CA ALA A 20 19.99 -13.58 -12.18
C ALA A 20 20.10 -15.13 -12.17
N ALA A 21 19.92 -15.74 -13.33
CA ALA A 21 20.15 -17.18 -13.52
C ALA A 21 21.63 -17.44 -13.75
N PRO A 22 22.20 -18.55 -13.21
CA PRO A 22 23.58 -18.93 -13.44
C PRO A 22 23.78 -19.48 -14.85
N LYS A 23 24.86 -19.07 -15.50
CA LYS A 23 25.29 -19.53 -16.82
C LYS A 23 25.57 -21.05 -16.82
N ALA A 24 24.77 -21.81 -17.55
CA ALA A 24 25.07 -23.20 -17.89
C ALA A 24 25.77 -23.28 -19.25
N LYS A 25 26.81 -24.10 -19.30
CA LYS A 25 27.67 -24.33 -20.48
C LYS A 25 26.92 -25.05 -21.60
N ALA A 26 27.11 -24.55 -22.82
CA ALA A 26 26.58 -25.15 -24.05
C ALA A 26 27.18 -26.51 -24.33
N THR A 27 26.33 -27.53 -24.49
CA THR A 27 26.68 -28.82 -25.09
C THR A 27 26.02 -28.90 -26.46
N LYS A 28 26.83 -29.16 -27.50
CA LYS A 28 26.42 -29.35 -28.89
C LYS A 28 25.52 -30.59 -29.01
N ALA A 29 24.33 -30.43 -29.58
CA ALA A 29 23.49 -31.56 -30.01
C ALA A 29 23.20 -31.49 -31.51
N ARG A 30 23.26 -32.67 -32.11
CA ARG A 30 23.24 -33.00 -33.53
C ARG A 30 21.94 -32.60 -34.25
N THR A 31 22.10 -32.17 -35.48
CA THR A 31 21.04 -31.93 -36.46
C THR A 31 20.40 -33.25 -36.90
N ASN A 32 19.07 -33.39 -36.73
CA ASN A 32 18.27 -34.35 -37.47
C ASN A 32 17.33 -33.60 -38.40
N LYS A 33 17.48 -33.85 -39.70
CA LYS A 33 16.60 -33.37 -40.78
C LYS A 33 15.31 -34.18 -40.76
N THR A 34 14.16 -33.52 -40.68
CA THR A 34 12.85 -34.10 -41.05
C THR A 34 12.23 -33.30 -42.19
N PRO A 35 11.39 -33.90 -43.05
CA PRO A 35 11.14 -33.40 -44.40
C PRO A 35 10.10 -32.28 -44.44
N VAL A 36 10.33 -31.39 -45.40
CA VAL A 36 9.46 -30.26 -45.78
C VAL A 36 8.17 -30.84 -46.39
N VAL A 37 7.03 -30.55 -45.77
CA VAL A 37 5.70 -30.75 -46.39
C VAL A 37 5.27 -29.42 -46.99
N SER A 38 4.97 -29.43 -48.27
CA SER A 38 4.59 -28.27 -49.06
C SER A 38 3.38 -27.55 -48.49
N ALA A 39 3.53 -26.24 -48.26
CA ALA A 39 2.44 -25.35 -47.85
C ALA A 39 1.48 -25.15 -49.01
N THR A 40 0.26 -25.60 -48.85
CA THR A 40 -0.86 -25.22 -49.71
C THR A 40 -1.26 -23.77 -49.37
N THR A 41 -1.13 -22.91 -50.32
CA THR A 41 -1.51 -21.48 -50.25
C THR A 41 -3.00 -21.36 -49.99
N MET A 42 -3.41 -20.92 -48.80
CA MET A 42 -4.78 -20.48 -48.56
C MET A 42 -4.96 -19.03 -49.03
N PRO A 43 -6.10 -18.68 -49.63
CA PRO A 43 -6.32 -17.31 -50.10
C PRO A 43 -6.42 -16.31 -48.95
N ALA A 44 -5.87 -15.11 -49.17
CA ALA A 44 -5.94 -13.98 -48.26
C ALA A 44 -7.40 -13.63 -47.95
N VAL A 45 -7.80 -13.79 -46.70
CA VAL A 45 -9.11 -13.33 -46.20
C VAL A 45 -9.07 -11.82 -46.09
N GLN A 46 -9.88 -11.15 -46.93
CA GLN A 46 -10.06 -9.70 -46.90
C GLN A 46 -10.55 -9.21 -45.55
N SER A 47 -9.89 -8.16 -45.06
CA SER A 47 -10.24 -7.41 -43.88
C SER A 47 -11.64 -6.81 -44.02
N GLY A 48 -12.60 -7.31 -43.27
CA GLY A 48 -13.99 -6.81 -43.31
C GLY A 48 -14.96 -7.58 -42.42
N VAL A 49 -14.44 -8.47 -41.57
CA VAL A 49 -15.31 -9.18 -40.63
C VAL A 49 -15.39 -8.35 -39.35
N HIS A 50 -16.57 -7.79 -39.07
CA HIS A 50 -16.96 -7.45 -37.70
C HIS A 50 -16.84 -8.72 -36.88
N LEU A 51 -15.72 -8.87 -36.16
CA LEU A 51 -15.52 -9.95 -35.22
C LEU A 51 -16.66 -9.84 -34.19
N SER A 52 -17.61 -10.76 -34.26
CA SER A 52 -18.45 -11.05 -33.10
C SER A 52 -17.52 -11.23 -31.90
N ASP A 53 -17.87 -10.64 -30.77
CA ASP A 53 -17.03 -10.59 -29.56
C ASP A 53 -16.64 -12.00 -29.13
N GLY A 54 -15.48 -12.48 -29.64
CA GLY A 54 -15.03 -13.83 -29.42
C GLY A 54 -14.65 -14.05 -27.95
N ILE A 55 -14.81 -15.29 -27.48
CA ILE A 55 -14.43 -15.70 -26.11
C ILE A 55 -12.92 -15.79 -26.02
N ALA A 56 -12.31 -15.06 -25.07
CA ALA A 56 -10.88 -15.15 -24.75
C ALA A 56 -10.61 -16.18 -23.63
N ALA A 57 -11.51 -16.24 -22.64
CA ALA A 57 -11.46 -17.27 -21.60
C ALA A 57 -12.85 -17.52 -20.99
N VAL A 58 -13.03 -18.70 -20.41
CA VAL A 58 -14.19 -19.06 -19.57
C VAL A 58 -13.65 -19.39 -18.20
N VAL A 59 -14.23 -18.78 -17.16
CA VAL A 59 -13.86 -19.00 -15.75
C VAL A 59 -15.12 -19.39 -14.99
N ASP A 60 -15.29 -20.66 -14.67
CA ASP A 60 -16.53 -21.24 -14.14
C ASP A 60 -17.74 -20.85 -15.00
N ASN A 61 -18.57 -19.92 -14.52
CA ASN A 61 -19.78 -19.42 -15.19
C ASN A 61 -19.60 -18.04 -15.84
N GLU A 62 -18.41 -17.48 -15.86
CA GLU A 62 -18.13 -16.15 -16.37
C GLU A 62 -17.29 -16.21 -17.66
N VAL A 63 -17.63 -15.38 -18.64
CA VAL A 63 -16.95 -15.30 -19.93
C VAL A 63 -16.16 -14.01 -20.01
N ILE A 64 -14.87 -14.13 -20.31
CA ILE A 64 -13.99 -13.02 -20.65
C ILE A 64 -13.88 -12.94 -22.16
N THR A 65 -14.24 -11.79 -22.76
CA THR A 65 -14.23 -11.63 -24.21
C THR A 65 -12.94 -10.98 -24.69
N HIS A 66 -12.59 -11.18 -25.97
CA HIS A 66 -11.42 -10.52 -26.58
C HIS A 66 -11.52 -9.01 -26.52
N ARG A 67 -12.72 -8.43 -26.67
CA ARG A 67 -12.92 -6.98 -26.55
C ARG A 67 -12.60 -6.46 -25.16
N GLN A 68 -13.01 -7.18 -24.11
CA GLN A 68 -12.66 -6.82 -22.73
C GLN A 68 -11.15 -6.86 -22.49
N VAL A 69 -10.47 -7.88 -23.03
CA VAL A 69 -9.00 -7.99 -22.94
C VAL A 69 -8.33 -6.81 -23.65
N GLU A 70 -8.73 -6.46 -24.90
CA GLU A 70 -8.14 -5.34 -25.61
C GLU A 70 -8.39 -3.98 -24.93
N GLN A 71 -9.57 -3.79 -24.33
CA GLN A 71 -9.85 -2.59 -23.53
C GLN A 71 -8.94 -2.52 -22.29
N ALA A 72 -8.76 -3.64 -21.59
CA ALA A 72 -7.86 -3.71 -20.43
C ALA A 72 -6.38 -3.49 -20.83
N VAL A 73 -5.94 -4.04 -21.96
CA VAL A 73 -4.59 -3.81 -22.54
C VAL A 73 -4.39 -2.33 -22.87
N ALA A 74 -5.37 -1.68 -23.49
CA ALA A 74 -5.29 -0.27 -23.83
C ALA A 74 -5.16 0.61 -22.56
N GLN A 75 -5.88 0.25 -21.50
CA GLN A 75 -5.80 0.94 -20.22
C GLN A 75 -4.47 0.67 -19.50
N ALA A 76 -3.99 -0.58 -19.49
CA ALA A 76 -2.70 -0.94 -18.93
C ALA A 76 -1.55 -0.15 -19.56
N ARG A 77 -1.57 0.03 -20.89
CA ARG A 77 -0.58 0.85 -21.62
C ARG A 77 -0.55 2.30 -21.19
N GLN A 78 -1.71 2.89 -20.82
CA GLN A 78 -1.78 4.28 -20.37
C GLN A 78 -1.15 4.47 -18.98
N THR A 79 -1.15 3.44 -18.15
CA THR A 79 -0.63 3.48 -16.79
C THR A 79 0.82 2.99 -16.67
N MET A 80 1.37 2.41 -17.73
CA MET A 80 2.76 1.93 -17.74
C MET A 80 3.75 3.10 -17.66
N PRO A 81 4.87 2.95 -16.92
CA PRO A 81 5.93 3.93 -16.90
C PRO A 81 6.45 4.22 -18.32
N LYS A 82 6.71 5.50 -18.62
CA LYS A 82 7.27 5.90 -19.91
C LYS A 82 8.62 5.20 -20.13
N GLY A 83 8.77 4.53 -21.28
CA GLY A 83 9.99 3.81 -21.63
C GLY A 83 9.96 2.31 -21.35
N THR A 84 8.91 1.77 -20.72
CA THR A 84 8.74 0.32 -20.60
C THR A 84 8.46 -0.29 -21.97
N GLN A 85 9.38 -1.10 -22.48
CA GLN A 85 9.18 -1.90 -23.70
C GLN A 85 8.69 -3.28 -23.28
N MET A 86 7.45 -3.59 -23.59
CA MET A 86 6.86 -4.91 -23.42
C MET A 86 6.22 -5.33 -24.74
N ASP A 87 6.41 -6.57 -25.14
CA ASP A 87 5.77 -7.12 -26.33
C ASP A 87 4.24 -7.08 -26.19
N ALA A 88 3.56 -6.81 -27.29
CA ALA A 88 2.10 -6.66 -27.28
C ALA A 88 1.38 -7.96 -26.90
N ASN A 89 1.90 -9.11 -27.30
CA ASN A 89 1.33 -10.42 -26.97
C ASN A 89 1.61 -10.76 -25.50
N GLU A 90 2.80 -10.44 -25.01
CA GLU A 90 3.16 -10.62 -23.59
C GLU A 90 2.24 -9.80 -22.69
N LEU A 91 2.04 -8.51 -22.99
CA LEU A 91 1.11 -7.65 -22.25
C LEU A 91 -0.32 -8.21 -22.28
N ARG A 92 -0.77 -8.68 -23.45
CA ARG A 92 -2.11 -9.28 -23.59
C ARG A 92 -2.26 -10.54 -22.73
N GLN A 93 -1.28 -11.43 -22.71
CA GLN A 93 -1.28 -12.63 -21.89
C GLN A 93 -1.30 -12.28 -20.40
N GLN A 94 -0.50 -11.30 -19.96
CA GLN A 94 -0.49 -10.84 -18.57
C GLN A 94 -1.84 -10.23 -18.16
N VAL A 95 -2.43 -9.40 -19.00
CA VAL A 95 -3.75 -8.81 -18.74
C VAL A 95 -4.82 -9.88 -18.67
N LEU A 96 -4.84 -10.84 -19.60
CA LEU A 96 -5.80 -11.94 -19.58
C LEU A 96 -5.65 -12.79 -18.30
N ALA A 97 -4.42 -13.16 -17.92
CA ALA A 97 -4.16 -13.89 -16.69
C ALA A 97 -4.62 -13.12 -15.44
N GLN A 98 -4.42 -11.80 -15.42
CA GLN A 98 -4.91 -10.94 -14.34
C GLN A 98 -6.46 -10.92 -14.28
N MET A 99 -7.13 -10.82 -15.42
CA MET A 99 -8.59 -10.86 -15.49
C MET A 99 -9.14 -12.20 -15.00
N ILE A 100 -8.54 -13.33 -15.39
CA ILE A 100 -8.89 -14.66 -14.90
C ILE A 100 -8.72 -14.73 -13.37
N ASN A 101 -7.58 -14.30 -12.85
CA ASN A 101 -7.32 -14.28 -11.41
C ASN A 101 -8.33 -13.43 -10.64
N GLN A 102 -8.69 -12.26 -11.17
CA GLN A 102 -9.67 -11.36 -10.57
C GLN A 102 -11.07 -11.99 -10.56
N SER A 103 -11.48 -12.64 -11.66
CA SER A 103 -12.74 -13.36 -11.75
C SER A 103 -12.81 -14.50 -10.74
N LEU A 104 -11.76 -15.32 -10.62
CA LEU A 104 -11.67 -16.41 -9.65
C LEU A 104 -11.84 -15.91 -8.20
N ILE A 105 -11.14 -14.84 -7.84
CA ILE A 105 -11.21 -14.24 -6.49
C ILE A 105 -12.60 -13.67 -6.23
N LEU A 106 -13.17 -12.95 -7.20
CA LEU A 106 -14.52 -12.37 -7.10
C LEU A 106 -15.58 -13.45 -6.89
N GLN A 107 -15.54 -14.51 -7.69
CA GLN A 107 -16.47 -15.64 -7.55
C GLN A 107 -16.31 -16.34 -6.19
N ALA A 108 -15.06 -16.49 -5.71
CA ALA A 108 -14.81 -17.01 -4.36
C ALA A 108 -15.40 -16.11 -3.27
N GLY A 109 -15.29 -14.78 -3.43
CA GLY A 109 -15.91 -13.82 -2.53
C GLY A 109 -17.44 -13.93 -2.52
N LYS A 110 -18.05 -13.98 -3.69
CA LYS A 110 -19.51 -14.16 -3.85
C LYS A 110 -19.99 -15.47 -3.22
N ARG A 111 -19.29 -16.60 -3.41
CA ARG A 111 -19.59 -17.89 -2.76
C ARG A 111 -19.50 -17.82 -1.23
N ARG A 112 -18.64 -16.98 -0.68
CA ARG A 112 -18.45 -16.76 0.77
C ARG A 112 -19.36 -15.67 1.34
N ASN A 113 -20.30 -15.13 0.55
CA ASN A 113 -21.17 -13.99 0.90
C ASN A 113 -20.43 -12.74 1.34
N ILE A 114 -19.23 -12.51 0.80
CA ILE A 114 -18.50 -11.27 1.01
C ILE A 114 -19.14 -10.20 0.14
N GLN A 115 -19.54 -9.10 0.76
CA GLN A 115 -20.21 -7.99 0.07
C GLN A 115 -19.46 -6.68 0.28
N ALA A 116 -19.57 -5.77 -0.69
CA ALA A 116 -19.21 -4.39 -0.52
C ALA A 116 -20.40 -3.61 0.05
N THR A 117 -20.17 -2.78 1.05
CA THR A 117 -21.20 -1.90 1.60
C THR A 117 -21.27 -0.59 0.81
N ASP A 118 -22.43 0.08 0.85
CA ASP A 118 -22.59 1.39 0.20
C ASP A 118 -21.55 2.42 0.74
N SER A 119 -21.28 2.38 2.03
CA SER A 119 -20.26 3.26 2.64
C SER A 119 -18.87 3.03 2.06
N GLU A 120 -18.47 1.79 1.79
CA GLU A 120 -17.16 1.48 1.18
C GLU A 120 -17.11 1.94 -0.28
N ILE A 121 -18.21 1.78 -1.02
CA ILE A 121 -18.32 2.24 -2.41
C ILE A 121 -18.20 3.77 -2.46
N GLU A 122 -18.93 4.48 -1.59
CA GLU A 122 -18.86 5.95 -1.52
C GLU A 122 -17.49 6.44 -1.09
N ALA A 123 -16.80 5.74 -0.17
CA ALA A 123 -15.44 6.08 0.21
C ALA A 123 -14.46 5.99 -0.98
N VAL A 124 -14.56 4.94 -1.81
CA VAL A 124 -13.74 4.81 -3.04
C VAL A 124 -14.03 5.94 -4.02
N ILE A 125 -15.30 6.28 -4.22
CA ILE A 125 -15.72 7.38 -5.11
C ILE A 125 -15.17 8.71 -4.60
N ALA A 126 -15.29 9.00 -3.30
CA ALA A 126 -14.83 10.25 -2.69
C ALA A 126 -13.32 10.44 -2.79
N HIS A 127 -12.54 9.35 -2.70
CA HIS A 127 -11.08 9.40 -2.83
C HIS A 127 -10.58 9.47 -4.28
N ASN A 128 -11.45 9.31 -5.28
CA ASN A 128 -11.07 9.35 -6.68
C ASN A 128 -11.72 10.55 -7.42
N PRO A 129 -11.01 11.68 -7.59
CA PRO A 129 -11.57 12.89 -8.19
C PRO A 129 -11.98 12.72 -9.66
N ASN A 130 -11.55 11.64 -10.33
CA ASN A 130 -11.91 11.35 -11.72
C ASN A 130 -13.28 10.65 -11.84
N ILE A 131 -13.82 10.13 -10.74
CA ILE A 131 -15.13 9.46 -10.72
C ILE A 131 -16.20 10.48 -10.30
N LYS A 132 -16.85 11.09 -11.31
CA LYS A 132 -17.95 12.02 -11.06
C LYS A 132 -19.26 11.36 -11.50
N ASN A 133 -20.26 11.29 -10.61
CA ASN A 133 -21.57 10.72 -10.87
C ASN A 133 -21.50 9.34 -11.55
N PRO A 134 -20.94 8.31 -10.88
CA PRO A 134 -20.74 7.00 -11.47
C PRO A 134 -22.08 6.34 -11.83
N SER A 135 -22.12 5.71 -12.99
CA SER A 135 -23.27 4.88 -13.40
C SER A 135 -23.40 3.65 -12.48
N ALA A 136 -24.55 2.98 -12.54
CA ALA A 136 -24.77 1.73 -11.80
C ALA A 136 -23.71 0.67 -12.15
N ALA A 137 -23.28 0.59 -13.41
CA ALA A 137 -22.21 -0.31 -13.86
C ALA A 137 -20.87 0.01 -13.18
N VAL A 138 -20.48 1.29 -13.15
CA VAL A 138 -19.23 1.71 -12.47
C VAL A 138 -19.29 1.43 -10.98
N ARG A 139 -20.45 1.64 -10.34
CA ARG A 139 -20.64 1.29 -8.91
C ARG A 139 -20.50 -0.21 -8.68
N GLN A 140 -21.01 -1.03 -9.59
CA GLN A 140 -20.84 -2.49 -9.52
C GLN A 140 -19.37 -2.90 -9.68
N ASP A 141 -18.62 -2.30 -10.62
CA ASP A 141 -17.19 -2.55 -10.80
C ASP A 141 -16.39 -2.19 -9.54
N ILE A 142 -16.75 -1.08 -8.88
CA ILE A 142 -16.16 -0.70 -7.58
C ILE A 142 -16.49 -1.74 -6.51
N ALA A 143 -17.75 -2.17 -6.42
CA ALA A 143 -18.17 -3.19 -5.46
C ALA A 143 -17.43 -4.51 -5.67
N ASP A 144 -17.30 -4.97 -6.92
CA ASP A 144 -16.56 -6.19 -7.26
C ASP A 144 -15.07 -6.07 -6.90
N SER A 145 -14.46 -4.90 -7.12
CA SER A 145 -13.08 -4.61 -6.71
C SER A 145 -12.89 -4.66 -5.19
N ILE A 146 -13.85 -4.12 -4.42
CA ILE A 146 -13.84 -4.19 -2.96
C ILE A 146 -13.95 -5.63 -2.47
N ILE A 147 -14.82 -6.45 -3.09
CA ILE A 147 -14.95 -7.87 -2.76
C ILE A 147 -13.64 -8.61 -2.99
N VAL A 148 -12.99 -8.39 -4.16
CA VAL A 148 -11.68 -8.98 -4.49
C VAL A 148 -10.64 -8.62 -3.44
N GLU A 149 -10.58 -7.36 -3.03
CA GLU A 149 -9.62 -6.90 -2.03
C GLU A 149 -9.91 -7.50 -0.64
N LYS A 150 -11.17 -7.57 -0.22
CA LYS A 150 -11.57 -8.24 1.03
C LYS A 150 -11.16 -9.71 1.08
N VAL A 151 -11.33 -10.45 -0.02
CA VAL A 151 -10.90 -11.86 -0.10
C VAL A 151 -9.39 -11.97 0.03
N ARG A 152 -8.61 -11.12 -0.66
CA ARG A 152 -7.15 -11.08 -0.53
C ARG A 152 -6.71 -10.76 0.89
N GLN A 153 -7.29 -9.72 1.49
CA GLN A 153 -6.97 -9.33 2.87
C GLN A 153 -7.28 -10.44 3.86
N GLN A 154 -8.41 -11.14 3.73
CA GLN A 154 -8.71 -12.28 4.57
C GLN A 154 -7.66 -13.40 4.44
N ALA A 155 -7.25 -13.74 3.21
CA ALA A 155 -6.22 -14.75 2.98
C ALA A 155 -4.88 -14.34 3.61
N ILE A 156 -4.49 -13.07 3.48
CA ILE A 156 -3.29 -12.51 4.10
C ILE A 156 -3.40 -12.55 5.62
N MET A 157 -4.49 -12.04 6.21
CA MET A 157 -4.67 -12.00 7.66
C MET A 157 -4.63 -13.39 8.30
N GLN A 158 -5.20 -14.40 7.63
CA GLN A 158 -5.19 -15.78 8.12
C GLN A 158 -3.81 -16.42 8.07
N ASN A 159 -2.97 -16.04 7.10
CA ASN A 159 -1.71 -16.72 6.81
C ASN A 159 -0.45 -15.90 7.10
N SER A 160 -0.54 -14.59 7.43
CA SER A 160 0.63 -13.73 7.64
C SER A 160 1.09 -13.63 9.10
N ARG A 161 0.38 -14.26 10.03
CA ARG A 161 0.79 -14.26 11.44
C ARG A 161 2.12 -14.96 11.62
N VAL A 162 3.03 -14.31 12.32
CA VAL A 162 4.37 -14.82 12.65
C VAL A 162 4.48 -14.97 14.15
N SER A 163 4.77 -16.18 14.61
CA SER A 163 4.98 -16.47 16.02
C SER A 163 6.41 -16.12 16.46
N ASP A 164 6.61 -15.94 17.76
CA ASP A 164 7.94 -15.69 18.33
C ASP A 164 8.90 -16.86 18.07
N SER A 165 8.38 -18.10 18.06
CA SER A 165 9.16 -19.28 17.73
C SER A 165 9.64 -19.32 16.28
N GLU A 166 8.86 -18.77 15.33
CA GLU A 166 9.31 -18.66 13.93
C GLU A 166 10.38 -17.59 13.78
N VAL A 167 10.25 -16.47 14.49
CA VAL A 167 11.26 -15.40 14.52
C VAL A 167 12.57 -15.95 15.07
N ALA A 168 12.53 -16.62 16.24
CA ALA A 168 13.73 -17.18 16.87
C ALA A 168 14.41 -18.22 15.98
N ARG A 169 13.64 -19.12 15.35
CA ARG A 169 14.15 -20.12 14.43
C ARG A 169 14.82 -19.51 13.20
N TYR A 170 14.20 -18.48 12.61
CA TYR A 170 14.76 -17.79 11.46
C TYR A 170 16.09 -17.10 11.81
N ILE A 171 16.16 -16.43 12.96
CA ILE A 171 17.39 -15.78 13.44
C ILE A 171 18.50 -16.80 13.64
N GLU A 172 18.21 -17.94 14.23
CA GLU A 172 19.19 -19.01 14.47
C GLU A 172 19.68 -19.63 13.14
N GLN A 173 18.79 -19.93 12.22
CA GLN A 173 19.14 -20.42 10.87
C GLN A 173 19.99 -19.41 10.10
N ALA A 174 19.62 -18.15 10.14
CA ALA A 174 20.37 -17.09 9.46
C ALA A 174 21.80 -16.97 10.00
N LYS A 175 21.98 -17.05 11.34
CA LYS A 175 23.31 -17.06 11.96
C LYS A 175 24.16 -18.25 11.50
N GLN A 176 23.57 -19.44 11.47
CA GLN A 176 24.25 -20.66 11.03
C GLN A 176 24.64 -20.62 9.55
N GLN A 177 23.85 -19.98 8.71
CA GLN A 177 24.07 -19.90 7.26
C GLN A 177 24.83 -18.63 6.84
N GLY A 178 25.19 -17.75 7.75
CA GLY A 178 25.85 -16.47 7.44
C GLY A 178 24.96 -15.51 6.66
N ILE A 179 23.65 -15.63 6.80
CA ILE A 179 22.69 -14.72 6.15
C ILE A 179 22.59 -13.44 6.96
N THR A 180 22.73 -12.30 6.30
CA THR A 180 22.51 -11.00 6.92
C THR A 180 21.04 -10.86 7.32
N LEU A 181 20.79 -10.62 8.61
CA LEU A 181 19.45 -10.39 9.13
C LEU A 181 18.93 -9.00 8.74
N PRO A 182 17.61 -8.83 8.55
CA PRO A 182 17.03 -7.50 8.42
C PRO A 182 17.38 -6.64 9.63
N GLU A 183 17.82 -5.43 9.37
CA GLU A 183 18.02 -4.42 10.41
C GLU A 183 16.78 -3.52 10.47
N ALA A 184 16.38 -3.15 11.67
CA ALA A 184 15.42 -2.08 11.89
C ALA A 184 16.18 -0.84 12.35
N ASP A 185 15.94 0.27 11.70
CA ASP A 185 16.39 1.56 12.19
C ASP A 185 15.86 1.77 13.63
N PRO A 186 16.68 2.35 14.50
CA PRO A 186 16.23 2.67 15.84
C PRO A 186 15.03 3.63 15.77
N VAL A 187 13.90 3.20 16.33
CA VAL A 187 12.73 4.07 16.46
C VAL A 187 13.04 5.08 17.56
N ARG A 188 13.27 6.33 17.16
CA ARG A 188 13.42 7.41 18.13
C ARG A 188 12.09 7.73 18.76
N GLN A 189 12.13 7.91 20.07
CA GLN A 189 11.00 8.43 20.85
C GLN A 189 11.43 9.73 21.54
N TYR A 190 10.50 10.65 21.59
CA TYR A 190 10.67 11.98 22.14
C TYR A 190 9.75 12.14 23.35
N HIS A 191 10.26 12.66 24.43
CA HIS A 191 9.46 13.07 25.58
C HIS A 191 9.40 14.58 25.60
N ALA A 192 8.21 15.14 25.46
CA ALA A 192 8.05 16.60 25.37
C ALA A 192 6.87 17.09 26.20
N GLN A 193 6.97 18.36 26.59
CA GLN A 193 5.88 19.16 27.10
C GLN A 193 5.51 20.22 26.07
N HIS A 194 4.24 20.63 26.02
CA HIS A 194 3.83 21.72 25.18
C HIS A 194 2.82 22.66 25.86
N ILE A 195 2.71 23.87 25.29
CA ILE A 195 1.66 24.83 25.63
C ILE A 195 0.95 25.16 24.33
N LEU A 196 -0.37 25.00 24.27
CA LEU A 196 -1.21 25.33 23.14
C LEU A 196 -2.11 26.53 23.46
N ILE A 197 -2.08 27.53 22.60
CA ILE A 197 -3.11 28.58 22.52
C ILE A 197 -3.90 28.33 21.24
N LYS A 198 -5.17 27.93 21.38
CA LYS A 198 -6.05 27.59 20.25
C LYS A 198 -6.31 28.78 19.36
N ALA A 199 -6.48 28.55 18.07
CA ALA A 199 -6.80 29.56 17.08
C ALA A 199 -7.60 28.94 15.95
N ASP A 200 -8.91 29.04 16.05
CA ASP A 200 -9.85 28.40 15.12
C ASP A 200 -10.05 29.19 13.82
N ASN A 201 -9.57 30.44 13.79
CA ASN A 201 -9.63 31.35 12.63
C ASN A 201 -8.46 32.32 12.62
N ASP A 202 -8.26 33.04 11.50
CA ASP A 202 -7.13 33.95 11.32
C ASP A 202 -7.13 35.13 12.29
N ASN A 203 -8.29 35.65 12.66
CA ASN A 203 -8.38 36.73 13.63
C ASN A 203 -8.00 36.31 15.06
N ALA A 204 -8.42 35.07 15.45
CA ALA A 204 -8.00 34.47 16.71
C ALA A 204 -6.50 34.14 16.70
N ALA A 205 -5.94 33.83 15.52
CA ALA A 205 -4.53 33.49 15.37
C ALA A 205 -3.57 34.60 15.74
N VAL A 206 -3.92 35.87 15.43
CA VAL A 206 -3.09 37.05 15.77
C VAL A 206 -3.01 37.25 17.29
N GLY A 207 -4.14 37.12 17.97
CA GLY A 207 -4.20 37.24 19.45
C GLY A 207 -3.45 36.05 20.13
N ALA A 208 -3.65 34.85 19.60
CA ALA A 208 -2.97 33.62 20.06
C ALA A 208 -1.45 33.73 19.87
N GLU A 209 -0.99 34.24 18.74
CA GLU A 209 0.43 34.45 18.47
C GLU A 209 1.07 35.43 19.48
N SER A 210 0.41 36.55 19.74
CA SER A 210 0.87 37.54 20.74
C SER A 210 0.98 36.88 22.12
N THR A 211 -0.01 36.10 22.51
CA THR A 211 -0.04 35.39 23.79
C THR A 211 1.06 34.37 23.91
N ILE A 212 1.21 33.49 22.92
CA ILE A 212 2.23 32.43 22.95
C ILE A 212 3.66 33.01 22.94
N ARG A 213 3.90 34.13 22.26
CA ARG A 213 5.19 34.85 22.30
C ARG A 213 5.53 35.39 23.69
N LYS A 214 4.55 35.89 24.44
CA LYS A 214 4.75 36.31 25.85
C LYS A 214 5.12 35.11 26.72
N ILE A 215 4.38 34.00 26.60
CA ILE A 215 4.64 32.77 27.35
C ILE A 215 6.02 32.19 26.99
N TYR A 216 6.38 32.22 25.72
CA TYR A 216 7.71 31.79 25.24
C TYR A 216 8.83 32.63 25.89
N SER A 217 8.66 33.97 25.96
CA SER A 217 9.64 34.82 26.63
C SER A 217 9.83 34.45 28.10
N GLN A 218 8.71 34.21 28.83
CA GLN A 218 8.77 33.77 30.23
C GLN A 218 9.45 32.43 30.39
N ALA A 219 9.11 31.43 29.53
CA ALA A 219 9.73 30.10 29.57
C ALA A 219 11.24 30.19 29.30
N ARG A 220 11.67 31.01 28.34
CA ARG A 220 13.09 31.23 28.06
C ARG A 220 13.84 31.98 29.15
N SER A 221 13.14 32.78 29.97
CA SER A 221 13.72 33.46 31.11
C SER A 221 13.82 32.56 32.37
N GLY A 222 13.50 31.25 32.22
CA GLY A 222 13.66 30.27 33.30
C GLY A 222 12.40 30.04 34.14
N ALA A 223 11.25 30.55 33.73
CA ALA A 223 9.97 30.23 34.41
C ALA A 223 9.66 28.73 34.26
N ASP A 224 9.01 28.15 35.28
CA ASP A 224 8.61 26.74 35.24
C ASP A 224 7.64 26.48 34.08
N PHE A 225 8.10 25.70 33.10
CA PHE A 225 7.32 25.39 31.88
C PHE A 225 6.01 24.67 32.21
N GLY A 226 6.05 23.71 33.14
CA GLY A 226 4.87 22.99 33.58
C GLY A 226 3.85 23.90 34.29
N GLY A 227 4.31 24.89 35.08
CA GLY A 227 3.49 25.91 35.68
C GLY A 227 2.82 26.80 34.65
N LEU A 228 3.59 27.24 33.64
CA LEU A 228 3.04 28.00 32.51
C LEU A 228 2.02 27.19 31.70
N ALA A 229 2.26 25.90 31.49
CA ALA A 229 1.32 25.01 30.82
C ALA A 229 0.00 24.89 31.59
N ARG A 230 0.06 24.66 32.91
CA ARG A 230 -1.14 24.63 33.76
C ARG A 230 -1.93 25.91 33.73
N GLN A 231 -1.24 27.04 33.63
CA GLN A 231 -1.87 28.36 33.69
C GLN A 231 -2.46 28.78 32.34
N TYR A 232 -1.80 28.48 31.23
CA TYR A 232 -2.13 29.10 29.94
C TYR A 232 -2.52 28.09 28.86
N SER A 233 -2.11 26.81 28.95
CA SER A 233 -2.37 25.88 27.89
C SER A 233 -3.86 25.54 27.80
N GLN A 234 -4.36 25.51 26.57
CA GLN A 234 -5.73 25.13 26.23
C GLN A 234 -5.80 23.66 25.72
N ASP A 235 -4.71 22.93 25.87
CA ASP A 235 -4.66 21.51 25.58
C ASP A 235 -5.10 20.65 26.79
N SER A 236 -5.54 19.43 26.54
CA SER A 236 -5.94 18.47 27.57
C SER A 236 -4.80 18.10 28.51
N SER A 237 -3.55 18.18 28.06
CA SER A 237 -2.34 17.94 28.86
C SER A 237 -2.02 19.07 29.85
N ALA A 238 -2.72 20.20 29.79
CA ALA A 238 -2.46 21.38 30.65
C ALA A 238 -2.39 21.01 32.13
N GLY A 239 -3.35 20.21 32.62
CA GLY A 239 -3.41 19.76 34.02
C GLY A 239 -2.17 18.98 34.46
N ASN A 240 -1.53 18.29 33.54
CA ASN A 240 -0.28 17.53 33.75
C ASN A 240 0.97 18.34 33.34
N GLY A 241 0.89 19.69 33.38
CA GLY A 241 2.03 20.55 33.01
C GLY A 241 2.39 20.52 31.54
N GLY A 242 1.45 20.17 30.66
CA GLY A 242 1.66 20.06 29.23
C GLY A 242 2.40 18.81 28.78
N ASP A 243 2.59 17.82 29.66
CA ASP A 243 3.33 16.57 29.37
C ASP A 243 2.55 15.70 28.40
N LEU A 244 3.21 15.36 27.28
CA LEU A 244 2.69 14.49 26.21
C LEU A 244 3.15 13.04 26.36
N GLY A 245 4.03 12.73 27.34
CA GLY A 245 4.66 11.44 27.44
C GLY A 245 5.63 11.17 26.28
N TRP A 246 5.94 9.88 26.06
CA TRP A 246 6.80 9.41 24.99
C TRP A 246 5.99 9.19 23.70
N PHE A 247 6.45 9.78 22.59
CA PHE A 247 5.86 9.57 21.25
C PHE A 247 6.96 9.35 20.21
N ALA A 248 6.62 8.66 19.12
CA ALA A 248 7.50 8.42 17.99
C ALA A 248 7.10 9.30 16.79
N ASP A 249 7.95 9.30 15.76
CA ASP A 249 7.65 9.97 14.49
C ASP A 249 6.33 9.44 13.88
N GLY A 250 5.56 10.32 13.27
CA GLY A 250 4.24 10.04 12.71
C GLY A 250 3.07 10.10 13.70
N MET A 251 3.33 10.32 14.99
CA MET A 251 2.27 10.43 16.01
C MET A 251 1.74 11.85 16.20
N MET A 252 2.51 12.86 15.79
CA MET A 252 2.13 14.27 15.90
C MET A 252 1.95 14.89 14.51
N VAL A 253 1.35 16.08 14.46
CA VAL A 253 1.21 16.81 13.18
C VAL A 253 2.57 17.32 12.71
N ALA A 254 2.80 17.31 11.38
CA ALA A 254 4.09 17.59 10.78
C ALA A 254 4.81 18.86 11.28
N PRO A 255 4.15 20.04 11.40
CA PRO A 255 4.85 21.23 11.91
C PRO A 255 5.32 21.09 13.37
N PHE A 256 4.62 20.28 14.17
CA PHE A 256 5.01 20.00 15.55
C PHE A 256 6.25 19.09 15.58
N GLU A 257 6.25 18.01 14.80
CA GLU A 257 7.37 17.07 14.69
C GLU A 257 8.64 17.75 14.16
N GLU A 258 8.52 18.55 13.11
CA GLU A 258 9.64 19.33 12.58
C GLU A 258 10.27 20.25 13.64
N ALA A 259 9.45 20.82 14.53
CA ALA A 259 9.97 21.64 15.60
C ALA A 259 10.69 20.78 16.66
N VAL A 260 10.13 19.62 17.02
CA VAL A 260 10.75 18.67 17.98
C VAL A 260 12.10 18.19 17.47
N HIS A 261 12.21 17.84 16.19
CA HIS A 261 13.46 17.35 15.58
C HIS A 261 14.61 18.37 15.60
N LYS A 262 14.28 19.66 15.67
CA LYS A 262 15.29 20.74 15.74
C LYS A 262 15.77 21.01 17.17
N LEU A 263 15.12 20.43 18.19
CA LEU A 263 15.44 20.65 19.58
C LEU A 263 16.45 19.62 20.10
N LYS A 264 17.23 20.06 21.08
CA LYS A 264 18.00 19.18 21.97
C LYS A 264 17.25 19.03 23.30
N PRO A 265 17.44 17.93 24.05
CA PRO A 265 16.87 17.80 25.39
C PRO A 265 17.12 19.06 26.25
N GLY A 266 16.06 19.51 26.90
CA GLY A 266 16.03 20.74 27.69
C GLY A 266 15.68 22.00 26.91
N GLN A 267 15.69 22.01 25.58
CA GLN A 267 15.40 23.19 24.78
C GLN A 267 13.90 23.43 24.57
N ILE A 268 13.55 24.68 24.34
CA ILE A 268 12.18 25.16 24.05
C ILE A 268 12.16 25.69 22.62
N SER A 269 11.15 25.25 21.83
CA SER A 269 10.96 25.71 20.46
C SER A 269 10.54 27.19 20.41
N ALA A 270 10.85 27.88 19.31
CA ALA A 270 10.08 29.08 18.98
C ALA A 270 8.58 28.73 18.80
N PRO A 271 7.67 29.72 18.84
CA PRO A 271 6.25 29.48 18.55
C PRO A 271 6.04 28.79 17.20
N VAL A 272 5.28 27.67 17.21
CA VAL A 272 4.99 26.82 16.06
C VAL A 272 3.51 26.89 15.75
N ARG A 273 3.13 27.18 14.50
CA ARG A 273 1.75 27.18 14.04
C ARG A 273 1.35 25.79 13.55
N THR A 274 0.23 25.29 14.03
CA THR A 274 -0.45 24.08 13.54
C THR A 274 -1.92 24.38 13.25
N GLN A 275 -2.64 23.38 12.76
CA GLN A 275 -4.10 23.46 12.56
C GLN A 275 -4.88 23.71 13.86
N PHE A 276 -4.33 23.40 15.02
CA PHE A 276 -4.97 23.56 16.34
C PHE A 276 -4.72 24.94 16.97
N GLY A 277 -3.70 25.67 16.52
CA GLY A 277 -3.31 26.94 17.11
C GLY A 277 -1.79 27.15 17.14
N TRP A 278 -1.34 27.93 18.10
CA TRP A 278 0.07 28.21 18.34
C TRP A 278 0.62 27.39 19.51
N HIS A 279 1.74 26.77 19.30
CA HIS A 279 2.44 25.95 20.30
C HIS A 279 3.81 26.51 20.64
N ILE A 280 4.23 26.30 21.88
CA ILE A 280 5.65 26.18 22.26
C ILE A 280 5.88 24.78 22.82
N ILE A 281 7.03 24.20 22.51
CA ILE A 281 7.35 22.80 22.81
C ILE A 281 8.67 22.78 23.57
N LYS A 282 8.72 22.08 24.70
CA LYS A 282 9.93 21.78 25.42
C LYS A 282 10.25 20.32 25.24
N LEU A 283 11.38 20.02 24.63
CA LEU A 283 11.88 18.66 24.54
C LEU A 283 12.54 18.28 25.88
N ASN A 284 12.00 17.29 26.57
CA ASN A 284 12.55 16.83 27.85
C ASN A 284 13.65 15.82 27.63
N ASP A 285 13.42 14.82 26.77
CA ASP A 285 14.37 13.75 26.53
C ASP A 285 14.15 13.08 25.17
N VAL A 286 15.14 12.31 24.70
CA VAL A 286 15.10 11.49 23.47
C VAL A 286 15.66 10.12 23.80
N ARG A 287 14.99 9.06 23.39
CA ARG A 287 15.48 7.69 23.54
C ARG A 287 15.28 6.89 22.26
N GLU A 288 15.99 5.80 22.15
CA GLU A 288 15.70 4.74 21.18
C GLU A 288 14.75 3.73 21.82
N ALA A 289 13.66 3.39 21.12
CA ALA A 289 12.72 2.40 21.58
C ALA A 289 13.26 0.98 21.37
N GLY A 290 13.14 0.17 22.44
CA GLY A 290 13.54 -1.23 22.42
C GLY A 290 15.05 -1.47 22.47
N THR A 291 15.43 -2.68 22.87
CA THR A 291 16.82 -3.14 22.78
C THR A 291 17.21 -3.47 21.34
N PRO A 292 18.50 -3.53 20.99
CA PRO A 292 18.94 -3.99 19.67
C PRO A 292 18.34 -5.35 19.28
N GLU A 293 18.21 -6.26 20.24
CA GLU A 293 17.64 -7.59 20.06
C GLU A 293 16.13 -7.51 19.73
N GLU A 294 15.38 -6.68 20.46
CA GLU A 294 13.95 -6.47 20.20
C GLU A 294 13.72 -5.84 18.82
N ARG A 295 14.54 -4.87 18.45
CA ARG A 295 14.48 -4.24 17.11
C ARG A 295 14.76 -5.27 16.01
N GLN A 296 15.78 -6.11 16.17
CA GLN A 296 16.09 -7.17 15.21
C GLN A 296 14.95 -8.20 15.10
N GLN A 297 14.40 -8.62 16.25
CA GLN A 297 13.24 -9.54 16.26
C GLN A 297 12.04 -8.94 15.54
N ASN A 298 11.75 -7.65 15.73
CA ASN A 298 10.65 -6.96 15.06
C ASN A 298 10.90 -6.82 13.56
N ALA A 299 12.13 -6.51 13.13
CA ALA A 299 12.50 -6.47 11.71
C ALA A 299 12.33 -7.84 11.04
N VAL A 300 12.78 -8.90 11.68
CA VAL A 300 12.61 -10.28 11.20
C VAL A 300 11.14 -10.66 11.17
N ARG A 301 10.35 -10.30 12.19
CA ARG A 301 8.90 -10.55 12.20
C ARG A 301 8.20 -9.86 11.02
N GLN A 302 8.54 -8.61 10.77
CA GLN A 302 8.00 -7.85 9.64
C GLN A 302 8.38 -8.47 8.29
N TYR A 303 9.64 -8.85 8.14
CA TYR A 303 10.14 -9.55 6.95
C TYR A 303 9.39 -10.86 6.68
N LEU A 304 9.27 -11.71 7.70
CA LEU A 304 8.54 -12.98 7.61
C LEU A 304 7.05 -12.77 7.34
N SER A 305 6.45 -11.76 7.96
CA SER A 305 5.05 -11.40 7.71
C SER A 305 4.81 -10.97 6.25
N GLN A 306 5.70 -10.17 5.68
CA GLN A 306 5.64 -9.78 4.28
C GLN A 306 5.80 -10.99 3.34
N GLN A 307 6.76 -11.89 3.62
CA GLN A 307 6.91 -13.12 2.84
C GLN A 307 5.67 -13.99 2.90
N LYS A 308 5.11 -14.21 4.11
CA LYS A 308 3.87 -14.97 4.29
C LYS A 308 2.68 -14.32 3.57
N ALA A 309 2.58 -13.00 3.59
CA ALA A 309 1.53 -12.26 2.89
C ALA A 309 1.60 -12.46 1.36
N GLN A 310 2.80 -12.38 0.80
CA GLN A 310 3.02 -12.67 -0.63
C GLN A 310 2.67 -14.14 -0.96
N GLN A 311 3.09 -15.07 -0.12
CA GLN A 311 2.79 -16.49 -0.29
C GLN A 311 1.31 -16.80 -0.12
N ALA A 312 0.61 -16.11 0.79
CA ALA A 312 -0.83 -16.26 0.99
C ALA A 312 -1.62 -15.93 -0.28
N THR A 313 -1.26 -14.85 -0.97
CA THR A 313 -1.89 -14.48 -2.25
C THR A 313 -1.62 -15.53 -3.34
N THR A 314 -0.39 -15.99 -3.44
CA THR A 314 -0.01 -17.04 -4.41
C THR A 314 -0.73 -18.36 -4.12
N ASN A 315 -0.83 -18.75 -2.85
CA ASN A 315 -1.52 -19.98 -2.45
C ASN A 315 -3.03 -19.86 -2.69
N LEU A 316 -3.64 -18.72 -2.38
CA LEU A 316 -5.04 -18.46 -2.69
C LEU A 316 -5.33 -18.65 -4.18
N LEU A 317 -4.52 -18.05 -5.07
CA LEU A 317 -4.70 -18.18 -6.50
C LEU A 317 -4.51 -19.64 -6.95
N ARG A 318 -3.50 -20.33 -6.43
CA ARG A 318 -3.26 -21.77 -6.75
C ARG A 318 -4.45 -22.63 -6.34
N GLU A 319 -5.01 -22.41 -5.15
CA GLU A 319 -6.20 -23.10 -4.66
C GLU A 319 -7.41 -22.83 -5.56
N LEU A 320 -7.65 -21.56 -5.90
CA LEU A 320 -8.76 -21.18 -6.76
C LEU A 320 -8.63 -21.77 -8.18
N HIS A 321 -7.44 -21.72 -8.78
CA HIS A 321 -7.19 -22.36 -10.09
C HIS A 321 -7.40 -23.87 -10.05
N SER A 322 -7.03 -24.54 -8.95
CA SER A 322 -7.21 -26.01 -8.84
C SER A 322 -8.66 -26.43 -8.59
N SER A 323 -9.49 -25.52 -8.07
CA SER A 323 -10.89 -25.79 -7.69
C SER A 323 -11.93 -25.22 -8.65
N SER A 324 -11.51 -24.50 -9.70
CA SER A 324 -12.38 -23.86 -10.68
C SER A 324 -12.08 -24.33 -12.10
N TYR A 325 -13.08 -24.23 -12.97
CA TYR A 325 -12.90 -24.48 -14.39
C TYR A 325 -12.36 -23.21 -15.08
N VAL A 326 -11.22 -23.35 -15.75
CA VAL A 326 -10.61 -22.27 -16.55
C VAL A 326 -10.26 -22.80 -17.94
N ASP A 327 -10.86 -22.22 -18.99
CA ASP A 327 -10.59 -22.54 -20.40
C ASP A 327 -10.17 -21.26 -21.12
N VAL A 328 -8.95 -21.24 -21.66
CA VAL A 328 -8.37 -20.11 -22.41
C VAL A 328 -8.38 -20.45 -23.89
N ARG A 329 -8.87 -19.54 -24.74
CA ARG A 329 -9.08 -19.75 -26.18
C ARG A 329 -8.26 -18.81 -27.05
#